data_89c820b89773de0513d7c973493c2513
#
_entry.id   89c820b89773de0513d7c973493c2513
#
_cell.length_a   1.000
_cell.length_b   1.000
_cell.length_c   1.000
_cell.angle_alpha   90.00
_cell.angle_beta   90.00
_cell.angle_gamma   90.00
#
_symmetry.space_group_name_H-M   'P 1'
#
loop_
_entity.id
_entity.type
_entity.pdbx_description
1 polymer ?
#
loop_
_entity_poly.entity_id
_entity_poly.type
_entity_poly.pdbx_seq_one_letter_code
_entity_poly.pdbx_strand_id
1 'polypeptide(L)'
;MKKYIAICEKSSIMENLAEALPEKLVKRGRNYYGEHYQIHALSGHIFELFNMEDYPEYPSKKKGWDLDALPFFPKTFRYKLMQKTTGGTSAKKIFDDIVKGIEWADAVIHVGDSDDEGQVLVDNVLHYAKCTKPVYRLIQDSNTVDEFKEALQKMKPNNSPEYKAMALEGRFRAFYDWLYGINASRYASLKFGTTGKDCFHVGRVITAIVFEIFKRDYEIQNFVPQPYFQNVSKEGLTLTSKTTFKTEEEA
;
A
#
# COMPACT_ATOMS: atom_id res chain seq x y z
N MET A 1 31.50 -14.02 -11.01
CA MET A 1 30.07 -14.25 -10.79
C MET A 1 29.34 -12.93 -11.02
N LYS A 2 28.05 -12.92 -11.45
CA LYS A 2 27.28 -11.68 -11.61
C LYS A 2 26.99 -11.04 -10.24
N LYS A 3 26.92 -9.71 -10.21
CA LYS A 3 26.55 -8.93 -9.02
C LYS A 3 25.07 -8.58 -9.04
N TYR A 4 24.41 -8.73 -7.91
CA TYR A 4 22.98 -8.49 -7.74
C TYR A 4 22.70 -7.52 -6.61
N ILE A 5 21.77 -6.59 -6.83
CA ILE A 5 21.12 -5.85 -5.74
C ILE A 5 19.69 -6.36 -5.58
N ALA A 6 19.34 -6.76 -4.36
CA ALA A 6 17.95 -7.02 -3.98
C ALA A 6 17.34 -5.76 -3.37
N ILE A 7 16.21 -5.32 -3.93
CA ILE A 7 15.46 -4.16 -3.43
C ILE A 7 14.20 -4.69 -2.75
N CYS A 8 14.17 -4.61 -1.43
CA CYS A 8 13.08 -5.07 -0.59
C CYS A 8 12.12 -3.93 -0.24
N GLU A 9 10.83 -4.22 -0.14
CA GLU A 9 9.84 -3.26 0.33
C GLU A 9 10.05 -2.92 1.82
N LYS A 10 10.34 -3.95 2.64
CA LYS A 10 10.46 -3.84 4.10
C LYS A 10 11.81 -4.37 4.59
N SER A 11 12.32 -3.76 5.66
CA SER A 11 13.56 -4.24 6.30
C SER A 11 13.40 -5.58 7.04
N SER A 12 12.18 -5.94 7.42
CA SER A 12 11.89 -7.17 8.16
C SER A 12 12.19 -8.46 7.41
N ILE A 13 12.23 -8.41 6.07
CA ILE A 13 12.50 -9.59 5.23
C ILE A 13 13.99 -9.74 4.86
N MET A 14 14.79 -8.71 5.11
CA MET A 14 16.18 -8.67 4.64
C MET A 14 17.08 -9.73 5.30
N GLU A 15 16.85 -10.03 6.57
CA GLU A 15 17.67 -10.97 7.32
C GLU A 15 17.51 -12.39 6.78
N ASN A 16 16.26 -12.84 6.63
CA ASN A 16 15.97 -14.16 6.07
C ASN A 16 16.39 -14.28 4.60
N LEU A 17 16.23 -13.21 3.82
CA LEU A 17 16.77 -13.17 2.46
C LEU A 17 18.29 -13.25 2.44
N ALA A 18 18.99 -12.54 3.35
CA ALA A 18 20.44 -12.58 3.45
C ALA A 18 20.97 -13.98 3.81
N GLU A 19 20.26 -14.70 4.68
CA GLU A 19 20.59 -16.07 5.05
C GLU A 19 20.30 -17.07 3.92
N ALA A 20 19.30 -16.79 3.08
CA ALA A 20 18.96 -17.63 1.94
C ALA A 20 19.93 -17.52 0.76
N LEU A 21 20.71 -16.45 0.69
CA LEU A 21 21.67 -16.22 -0.39
C LEU A 21 22.91 -17.12 -0.27
N PRO A 22 23.59 -17.43 -1.39
CA PRO A 22 24.70 -18.38 -1.42
C PRO A 22 26.02 -17.84 -0.82
N GLU A 23 26.04 -16.60 -0.32
CA GLU A 23 27.20 -15.99 0.32
C GLU A 23 26.82 -15.30 1.63
N LYS A 24 27.78 -15.16 2.54
CA LYS A 24 27.59 -14.47 3.81
C LYS A 24 27.64 -12.96 3.59
N LEU A 25 26.54 -12.27 3.94
CA LEU A 25 26.45 -10.82 3.86
C LEU A 25 26.78 -10.17 5.21
N VAL A 26 27.34 -8.96 5.16
CA VAL A 26 27.63 -8.12 6.33
C VAL A 26 26.68 -6.96 6.38
N LYS A 27 25.97 -6.83 7.50
CA LYS A 27 25.09 -5.67 7.74
C LYS A 27 25.90 -4.42 8.02
N ARG A 28 25.65 -3.36 7.25
CA ARG A 28 26.23 -2.04 7.45
C ARG A 28 25.12 -0.99 7.42
N GLY A 29 24.81 -0.41 8.57
CA GLY A 29 23.67 0.48 8.74
C GLY A 29 22.35 -0.26 8.46
N ARG A 30 21.63 0.20 7.46
CA ARG A 30 20.31 -0.37 7.08
C ARG A 30 20.39 -1.53 6.09
N ASN A 31 21.51 -1.70 5.41
CA ASN A 31 21.65 -2.57 4.25
C ASN A 31 22.64 -3.72 4.51
N TYR A 32 22.58 -4.74 3.67
CA TYR A 32 23.51 -5.86 3.69
C TYR A 32 24.41 -5.84 2.46
N TYR A 33 25.67 -6.22 2.64
CA TYR A 33 26.71 -6.16 1.62
C TYR A 33 27.54 -7.44 1.59
N GLY A 34 27.74 -7.98 0.40
CA GLY A 34 28.61 -9.09 0.08
C GLY A 34 29.45 -8.80 -1.15
N GLU A 35 30.16 -9.80 -1.64
CA GLU A 35 30.97 -9.71 -2.85
C GLU A 35 30.09 -9.65 -4.11
N HIS A 36 29.01 -10.46 -4.12
CA HIS A 36 28.13 -10.60 -5.29
C HIS A 36 26.70 -10.13 -5.02
N TYR A 37 26.30 -9.93 -3.75
CA TYR A 37 24.95 -9.51 -3.40
C TYR A 37 24.94 -8.30 -2.47
N GLN A 38 24.00 -7.41 -2.70
CA GLN A 38 23.60 -6.37 -1.76
C GLN A 38 22.10 -6.43 -1.54
N ILE A 39 21.64 -6.12 -0.32
CA ILE A 39 20.21 -6.03 -0.01
C ILE A 39 19.91 -4.65 0.57
N HIS A 40 19.01 -3.93 -0.06
CA HIS A 40 18.54 -2.62 0.35
C HIS A 40 17.04 -2.64 0.56
N ALA A 41 16.54 -1.97 1.62
CA ALA A 41 15.11 -1.87 1.89
C ALA A 41 14.59 -0.46 1.73
N LEU A 42 13.36 -0.35 1.22
CA LEU A 42 12.66 0.93 1.05
C LEU A 42 12.24 1.51 2.40
N SER A 43 11.44 0.95 3.18
CA SER A 43 10.66 1.42 4.32
C SER A 43 9.26 1.88 3.91
N GLY A 44 8.61 1.10 3.06
CA GLY A 44 7.35 1.42 2.43
C GLY A 44 7.52 2.48 1.33
N HIS A 45 6.48 3.29 1.11
CA HIS A 45 6.52 4.31 0.07
C HIS A 45 7.60 5.35 0.31
N ILE A 46 8.47 5.56 -0.68
CA ILE A 46 9.41 6.68 -0.73
C ILE A 46 9.04 7.68 -1.84
N PHE A 47 8.09 7.33 -2.69
CA PHE A 47 7.48 8.20 -3.70
C PHE A 47 6.01 8.41 -3.38
N GLU A 48 5.49 9.61 -3.67
CA GLU A 48 4.10 9.99 -3.59
C GLU A 48 3.64 10.64 -4.89
N LEU A 49 2.36 10.56 -5.20
CA LEU A 49 1.79 11.30 -6.31
C LEU A 49 1.89 12.82 -6.06
N PHE A 50 2.02 13.59 -7.12
CA PHE A 50 1.95 15.04 -7.04
C PHE A 50 0.65 15.48 -6.37
N ASN A 51 0.69 16.56 -5.60
CA ASN A 51 -0.51 17.28 -5.21
C ASN A 51 -1.07 18.05 -6.41
N MET A 52 -2.32 18.53 -6.33
CA MET A 52 -2.90 19.31 -7.43
C MET A 52 -2.06 20.52 -7.79
N GLU A 53 -1.51 21.22 -6.79
CA GLU A 53 -0.69 22.42 -6.95
C GLU A 53 0.67 22.17 -7.59
N ASP A 54 1.14 20.92 -7.58
CA ASP A 54 2.40 20.54 -8.23
C ASP A 54 2.26 20.44 -9.76
N TYR A 55 1.02 20.42 -10.28
CA TYR A 55 0.77 20.31 -11.71
C TYR A 55 0.72 21.69 -12.37
N PRO A 56 1.48 21.90 -13.47
CA PRO A 56 1.46 23.18 -14.20
C PRO A 56 0.08 23.57 -14.75
N GLU A 57 -0.74 22.56 -15.06
CA GLU A 57 -2.10 22.73 -15.59
C GLU A 57 -3.17 22.97 -14.51
N TYR A 58 -2.81 22.95 -13.22
CA TYR A 58 -3.76 23.26 -12.15
C TYR A 58 -4.29 24.69 -12.29
N PRO A 59 -5.62 24.89 -12.39
CA PRO A 59 -6.16 26.18 -12.84
C PRO A 59 -6.05 27.29 -11.79
N SER A 60 -5.96 26.95 -10.50
CA SER A 60 -5.95 27.97 -9.45
C SER A 60 -4.56 28.52 -9.17
N LYS A 61 -4.48 29.84 -9.00
CA LYS A 61 -3.30 30.57 -8.50
C LYS A 61 -3.50 31.06 -7.07
N LYS A 62 -4.67 30.78 -6.45
CA LYS A 62 -4.97 31.18 -5.08
C LYS A 62 -4.08 30.43 -4.09
N LYS A 63 -3.73 31.10 -3.01
CA LYS A 63 -3.09 30.43 -1.87
C LYS A 63 -4.12 29.57 -1.13
N GLY A 64 -3.89 28.26 -1.11
CA GLY A 64 -4.82 27.30 -0.53
C GLY A 64 -5.74 26.62 -1.54
N TRP A 65 -6.73 25.89 -1.05
CA TRP A 65 -7.67 25.17 -1.91
C TRP A 65 -8.70 26.10 -2.54
N ASP A 66 -9.11 25.76 -3.75
CA ASP A 66 -10.03 26.56 -4.54
C ASP A 66 -11.16 25.67 -5.07
N LEU A 67 -12.41 26.02 -4.73
CA LEU A 67 -13.58 25.25 -5.15
C LEU A 67 -13.78 25.32 -6.67
N ASP A 68 -13.46 26.47 -7.29
CA ASP A 68 -13.62 26.67 -8.74
C ASP A 68 -12.59 25.86 -9.56
N ALA A 69 -11.54 25.36 -8.90
CA ALA A 69 -10.53 24.48 -9.50
C ALA A 69 -10.87 22.99 -9.41
N LEU A 70 -12.04 22.63 -8.88
CA LEU A 70 -12.49 21.24 -8.72
C LEU A 70 -13.66 20.92 -9.67
N PRO A 71 -13.76 19.69 -10.20
CA PRO A 71 -12.77 18.62 -10.03
C PRO A 71 -11.54 18.80 -10.93
N PHE A 72 -10.37 18.39 -10.43
CA PHE A 72 -9.13 18.44 -11.19
C PHE A 72 -8.71 17.04 -11.64
N PHE A 73 -8.36 16.92 -12.92
CA PHE A 73 -7.86 15.69 -13.56
C PHE A 73 -6.53 16.01 -14.25
N PRO A 74 -5.39 15.49 -13.75
CA PRO A 74 -4.12 15.74 -14.40
C PRO A 74 -4.05 14.99 -15.74
N LYS A 75 -3.41 15.59 -16.74
CA LYS A 75 -3.18 14.92 -18.04
C LYS A 75 -2.32 13.67 -17.92
N THR A 76 -1.39 13.67 -16.96
CA THR A 76 -0.48 12.56 -16.69
C THR A 76 -0.15 12.54 -15.22
N PHE A 77 -0.31 11.38 -14.58
CA PHE A 77 0.10 11.21 -13.19
C PHE A 77 1.61 11.28 -13.04
N ARG A 78 2.07 12.02 -12.04
CA ARG A 78 3.48 12.19 -11.72
C ARG A 78 3.73 11.89 -10.26
N TYR A 79 4.89 11.31 -9.99
CA TYR A 79 5.36 11.05 -8.64
C TYR A 79 6.49 12.01 -8.27
N LYS A 80 6.63 12.27 -6.99
CA LYS A 80 7.78 12.97 -6.39
C LYS A 80 8.31 12.18 -5.22
N LEU A 81 9.57 12.40 -4.92
CA LEU A 81 10.21 11.82 -3.74
C LEU A 81 9.61 12.45 -2.48
N MET A 82 9.19 11.61 -1.54
CA MET A 82 8.60 12.09 -0.28
C MET A 82 9.61 12.85 0.56
N GLN A 83 9.18 13.94 1.18
CA GLN A 83 9.93 14.64 2.22
C GLN A 83 9.69 13.96 3.57
N LYS A 84 9.99 12.67 3.66
CA LYS A 84 9.74 11.82 4.83
C LYS A 84 11.05 11.30 5.38
N THR A 85 11.14 11.25 6.71
CA THR A 85 12.22 10.56 7.41
C THR A 85 11.63 9.35 8.15
N THR A 86 12.19 8.16 7.94
CA THR A 86 11.78 6.93 8.61
C THR A 86 12.98 6.34 9.34
N GLY A 87 12.86 6.14 10.67
CA GLY A 87 13.97 5.65 11.49
C GLY A 87 15.24 6.50 11.39
N GLY A 88 15.11 7.85 11.30
CA GLY A 88 16.23 8.77 11.16
C GLY A 88 16.82 8.87 9.75
N THR A 89 16.26 8.18 8.74
CA THR A 89 16.77 8.19 7.37
C THR A 89 15.74 8.79 6.42
N SER A 90 16.12 9.78 5.63
CA SER A 90 15.23 10.41 4.65
C SER A 90 15.00 9.51 3.44
N ALA A 91 13.82 9.66 2.80
CA ALA A 91 13.50 8.97 1.55
C ALA A 91 14.55 9.21 0.47
N LYS A 92 15.10 10.43 0.40
CA LYS A 92 16.20 10.77 -0.50
C LYS A 92 17.45 9.92 -0.24
N LYS A 93 17.86 9.77 1.02
CA LYS A 93 19.04 8.96 1.38
C LYS A 93 18.83 7.48 1.00
N ILE A 94 17.61 6.94 1.25
CA ILE A 94 17.24 5.57 0.87
C ILE A 94 17.35 5.41 -0.65
N PHE A 95 16.78 6.33 -1.40
CA PHE A 95 16.82 6.33 -2.86
C PHE A 95 18.25 6.42 -3.40
N ASP A 96 19.06 7.37 -2.89
CA ASP A 96 20.46 7.55 -3.31
C ASP A 96 21.31 6.29 -3.04
N ASP A 97 21.08 5.61 -1.91
CA ASP A 97 21.79 4.37 -1.58
C ASP A 97 21.39 3.21 -2.51
N ILE A 98 20.11 3.13 -2.90
CA ILE A 98 19.63 2.14 -3.88
C ILE A 98 20.21 2.42 -5.27
N VAL A 99 20.25 3.68 -5.71
CA VAL A 99 20.84 4.07 -7.00
C VAL A 99 22.30 3.61 -7.07
N LYS A 100 23.11 3.88 -6.03
CA LYS A 100 24.49 3.38 -5.96
C LYS A 100 24.59 1.86 -6.02
N GLY A 101 23.67 1.16 -5.36
CA GLY A 101 23.59 -0.29 -5.42
C GLY A 101 23.22 -0.80 -6.83
N ILE A 102 22.30 -0.13 -7.52
CA ILE A 102 21.95 -0.43 -8.92
C ILE A 102 23.18 -0.20 -9.85
N GLU A 103 23.92 0.88 -9.66
CA GLU A 103 25.13 1.17 -10.44
C GLU A 103 26.20 0.07 -10.26
N TRP A 104 26.38 -0.40 -9.04
CA TRP A 104 27.33 -1.46 -8.69
C TRP A 104 26.93 -2.85 -9.23
N ALA A 105 25.63 -3.17 -9.31
CA ALA A 105 25.13 -4.48 -9.67
C ALA A 105 25.08 -4.70 -11.20
N ASP A 106 25.09 -5.95 -11.66
CA ASP A 106 24.83 -6.35 -13.04
C ASP A 106 23.33 -6.60 -13.30
N ALA A 107 22.57 -6.94 -12.25
CA ALA A 107 21.13 -7.17 -12.31
C ALA A 107 20.47 -6.83 -10.97
N VAL A 108 19.16 -6.63 -11.01
CA VAL A 108 18.32 -6.29 -9.86
C VAL A 108 17.40 -7.45 -9.53
N ILE A 109 17.25 -7.76 -8.25
CA ILE A 109 16.18 -8.63 -7.72
C ILE A 109 15.14 -7.73 -7.07
N HIS A 110 13.96 -7.75 -7.63
CA HIS A 110 12.78 -7.02 -7.14
C HIS A 110 12.09 -7.85 -6.06
N VAL A 111 12.15 -7.42 -4.80
CA VAL A 111 11.61 -8.11 -3.62
C VAL A 111 10.55 -7.23 -2.95
N GLY A 112 9.55 -6.77 -3.71
CA GLY A 112 8.32 -6.19 -3.16
C GLY A 112 7.41 -7.29 -2.61
N ASP A 113 6.44 -6.95 -1.80
CA ASP A 113 5.41 -7.88 -1.36
C ASP A 113 4.71 -8.52 -2.58
N SER A 114 4.07 -9.68 -2.37
CA SER A 114 3.48 -10.48 -3.47
C SER A 114 2.13 -9.94 -3.95
N ASP A 115 1.92 -8.63 -3.83
CA ASP A 115 0.73 -7.92 -4.27
C ASP A 115 1.05 -6.80 -5.27
N ASP A 116 -0.01 -6.17 -5.80
CA ASP A 116 0.08 -5.11 -6.80
C ASP A 116 0.77 -3.86 -6.27
N GLU A 117 0.61 -3.56 -4.97
CA GLU A 117 1.23 -2.42 -4.32
C GLU A 117 2.74 -2.62 -4.18
N GLY A 118 3.17 -3.80 -3.71
CA GLY A 118 4.58 -4.17 -3.63
C GLY A 118 5.27 -4.18 -4.99
N GLN A 119 4.56 -4.58 -6.06
CA GLN A 119 5.06 -4.48 -7.42
C GLN A 119 5.32 -3.02 -7.82
N VAL A 120 4.36 -2.13 -7.60
CA VAL A 120 4.46 -0.72 -7.99
C VAL A 120 5.50 0.03 -7.17
N LEU A 121 5.65 -0.29 -5.88
CA LEU A 121 6.61 0.35 -4.99
C LEU A 121 8.04 0.27 -5.50
N VAL A 122 8.49 -0.93 -5.83
CA VAL A 122 9.86 -1.15 -6.33
C VAL A 122 9.99 -0.72 -7.78
N ASP A 123 8.96 -0.93 -8.62
CA ASP A 123 8.95 -0.47 -10.01
C ASP A 123 9.11 1.06 -10.11
N ASN A 124 8.48 1.82 -9.22
CA ASN A 124 8.67 3.28 -9.16
C ASN A 124 10.13 3.65 -8.87
N VAL A 125 10.77 2.95 -7.92
CA VAL A 125 12.20 3.18 -7.63
C VAL A 125 13.06 2.90 -8.84
N LEU A 126 12.85 1.79 -9.53
CA LEU A 126 13.58 1.41 -10.75
C LEU A 126 13.37 2.44 -11.87
N HIS A 127 12.14 2.91 -12.04
CA HIS A 127 11.79 3.94 -13.01
C HIS A 127 12.52 5.26 -12.75
N TYR A 128 12.47 5.76 -11.51
CA TYR A 128 13.12 7.04 -11.14
C TYR A 128 14.64 6.94 -11.05
N ALA A 129 15.17 5.75 -10.75
CA ALA A 129 16.59 5.45 -10.87
C ALA A 129 17.06 5.30 -12.34
N LYS A 130 16.12 5.35 -13.31
CA LYS A 130 16.40 5.09 -14.74
C LYS A 130 17.15 3.78 -14.95
N CYS A 131 16.73 2.73 -14.23
CA CYS A 131 17.38 1.43 -14.28
C CYS A 131 17.19 0.79 -15.66
N THR A 132 18.30 0.47 -16.32
CA THR A 132 18.33 -0.23 -17.61
C THR A 132 18.81 -1.67 -17.51
N LYS A 133 19.14 -2.11 -16.29
CA LYS A 133 19.68 -3.44 -16.03
C LYS A 133 18.57 -4.50 -16.02
N PRO A 134 18.90 -5.79 -16.27
CA PRO A 134 17.94 -6.86 -16.09
C PRO A 134 17.36 -6.87 -14.67
N VAL A 135 16.04 -6.99 -14.57
CA VAL A 135 15.31 -7.05 -13.30
C VAL A 135 14.59 -8.39 -13.21
N TYR A 136 14.79 -9.09 -12.13
CA TYR A 136 14.13 -10.36 -11.84
C TYR A 136 13.19 -10.19 -10.65
N ARG A 137 11.95 -10.62 -10.80
CA ARG A 137 10.95 -10.59 -9.74
C ARG A 137 11.04 -11.83 -8.87
N LEU A 138 11.21 -11.64 -7.60
CA LEU A 138 11.12 -12.66 -6.56
C LEU A 138 9.77 -12.51 -5.86
N ILE A 139 8.96 -13.57 -5.87
CA ILE A 139 7.69 -13.68 -5.15
C ILE A 139 7.89 -14.65 -4.00
N GLN A 140 7.51 -14.25 -2.81
CA GLN A 140 7.50 -15.09 -1.60
C GLN A 140 6.12 -15.04 -0.96
N ASP A 141 5.68 -16.19 -0.46
CA ASP A 141 4.40 -16.31 0.26
C ASP A 141 4.58 -16.18 1.78
N SER A 142 5.79 -16.40 2.27
CA SER A 142 6.13 -16.26 3.68
C SER A 142 7.51 -15.67 3.90
N ASN A 143 7.78 -15.18 5.11
CA ASN A 143 9.08 -14.62 5.49
C ASN A 143 9.93 -15.68 6.20
N THR A 144 10.33 -16.74 5.49
CA THR A 144 11.25 -17.79 5.99
C THR A 144 12.43 -17.98 5.05
N VAL A 145 13.55 -18.45 5.60
CA VAL A 145 14.77 -18.69 4.81
C VAL A 145 14.56 -19.72 3.71
N ASP A 146 13.80 -20.78 3.99
CA ASP A 146 13.54 -21.84 3.01
C ASP A 146 12.64 -21.37 1.87
N GLU A 147 11.63 -20.54 2.18
CA GLU A 147 10.81 -19.89 1.16
C GLU A 147 11.67 -19.01 0.24
N PHE A 148 12.58 -18.19 0.79
CA PHE A 148 13.48 -17.38 -0.03
C PHE A 148 14.42 -18.22 -0.89
N LYS A 149 14.93 -19.35 -0.40
CA LYS A 149 15.76 -20.25 -1.21
C LYS A 149 14.99 -20.80 -2.41
N GLU A 150 13.73 -21.17 -2.19
CA GLU A 150 12.85 -21.67 -3.24
C GLU A 150 12.48 -20.55 -4.24
N ALA A 151 12.07 -19.37 -3.72
CA ALA A 151 11.72 -18.21 -4.53
C ALA A 151 12.87 -17.70 -5.41
N LEU A 152 14.12 -17.74 -4.90
CA LEU A 152 15.32 -17.39 -5.67
C LEU A 152 15.51 -18.28 -6.91
N GLN A 153 15.12 -19.57 -6.82
CA GLN A 153 15.19 -20.49 -7.95
C GLN A 153 14.07 -20.28 -8.99
N LYS A 154 12.94 -19.70 -8.56
CA LYS A 154 11.75 -19.49 -9.37
C LYS A 154 11.63 -18.08 -9.96
N MET A 155 12.62 -17.22 -9.72
CA MET A 155 12.60 -15.84 -10.24
C MET A 155 12.37 -15.79 -11.74
N LYS A 156 11.52 -14.86 -12.15
CA LYS A 156 11.25 -14.57 -13.57
C LYS A 156 11.61 -13.12 -13.91
N PRO A 157 11.82 -12.79 -15.18
CA PRO A 157 12.02 -11.40 -15.60
C PRO A 157 10.84 -10.52 -15.18
N ASN A 158 11.13 -9.36 -14.58
CA ASN A 158 10.11 -8.41 -14.11
C ASN A 158 9.23 -7.83 -15.23
N ASN A 159 9.65 -7.98 -16.49
CA ASN A 159 8.87 -7.59 -17.66
C ASN A 159 7.93 -8.69 -18.17
N SER A 160 7.78 -9.80 -17.47
CA SER A 160 6.82 -10.86 -17.77
C SER A 160 5.38 -10.34 -17.75
N PRO A 161 4.46 -10.93 -18.53
CA PRO A 161 3.08 -10.43 -18.65
C PRO A 161 2.34 -10.31 -17.30
N GLU A 162 2.52 -11.29 -16.41
CA GLU A 162 1.90 -11.30 -15.10
C GLU A 162 2.32 -10.09 -14.24
N TYR A 163 3.61 -9.75 -14.20
CA TYR A 163 4.12 -8.62 -13.39
C TYR A 163 3.78 -7.26 -14.00
N LYS A 164 3.67 -7.19 -15.34
CA LYS A 164 3.12 -6.01 -16.01
C LYS A 164 1.64 -5.78 -15.67
N ALA A 165 0.86 -6.87 -15.58
CA ALA A 165 -0.54 -6.78 -15.17
C ALA A 165 -0.66 -6.29 -13.73
N MET A 166 0.09 -6.88 -12.79
CA MET A 166 0.16 -6.40 -11.40
C MET A 166 0.54 -4.93 -11.31
N ALA A 167 1.59 -4.51 -12.03
CA ALA A 167 2.01 -3.11 -12.04
C ALA A 167 0.94 -2.16 -12.60
N LEU A 168 0.18 -2.60 -13.61
CA LEU A 168 -0.91 -1.81 -14.18
C LEU A 168 -2.08 -1.68 -13.21
N GLU A 169 -2.47 -2.77 -12.56
CA GLU A 169 -3.53 -2.81 -11.56
C GLU A 169 -3.20 -1.94 -10.36
N GLY A 170 -2.01 -2.07 -9.78
CA GLY A 170 -1.57 -1.25 -8.66
C GLY A 170 -1.49 0.24 -9.01
N ARG A 171 -1.01 0.60 -10.20
CA ARG A 171 -1.02 2.01 -10.66
C ARG A 171 -2.43 2.54 -10.86
N PHE A 172 -3.31 1.76 -11.50
CA PHE A 172 -4.71 2.15 -11.69
C PHE A 172 -5.39 2.41 -10.35
N ARG A 173 -5.21 1.51 -9.38
CA ARG A 173 -5.72 1.68 -8.02
C ARG A 173 -5.20 2.95 -7.37
N ALA A 174 -3.88 3.19 -7.40
CA ALA A 174 -3.27 4.38 -6.82
C ALA A 174 -3.81 5.68 -7.45
N PHE A 175 -3.97 5.71 -8.79
CA PHE A 175 -4.47 6.88 -9.52
C PHE A 175 -5.94 7.13 -9.25
N TYR A 176 -6.75 6.07 -9.21
CA TYR A 176 -8.17 6.18 -8.88
C TYR A 176 -8.38 6.67 -7.44
N ASP A 177 -7.67 6.08 -6.48
CA ASP A 177 -7.77 6.48 -5.08
C ASP A 177 -7.30 7.93 -4.89
N TRP A 178 -6.27 8.38 -5.62
CA TRP A 178 -5.86 9.77 -5.62
C TRP A 178 -6.92 10.70 -6.23
N LEU A 179 -7.44 10.38 -7.43
CA LEU A 179 -8.46 11.19 -8.10
C LEU A 179 -9.70 11.36 -7.23
N TYR A 180 -10.22 10.26 -6.72
CA TYR A 180 -11.40 10.29 -5.86
C TYR A 180 -11.10 11.01 -4.55
N GLY A 181 -10.05 10.59 -3.86
CA GLY A 181 -9.72 11.06 -2.53
C GLY A 181 -9.43 12.56 -2.48
N ILE A 182 -8.56 13.06 -3.35
CA ILE A 182 -8.14 14.46 -3.30
C ILE A 182 -9.27 15.42 -3.72
N ASN A 183 -10.03 15.08 -4.78
CA ASN A 183 -11.15 15.91 -5.23
C ASN A 183 -12.29 15.93 -4.21
N ALA A 184 -12.72 14.76 -3.73
CA ALA A 184 -13.83 14.65 -2.80
C ALA A 184 -13.49 15.26 -1.42
N SER A 185 -12.26 15.03 -0.91
CA SER A 185 -11.83 15.61 0.37
C SER A 185 -11.79 17.14 0.32
N ARG A 186 -11.22 17.71 -0.74
CA ARG A 186 -11.16 19.16 -0.91
C ARG A 186 -12.55 19.77 -1.11
N TYR A 187 -13.37 19.15 -1.95
CA TYR A 187 -14.75 19.60 -2.16
C TYR A 187 -15.54 19.61 -0.85
N ALA A 188 -15.54 18.51 -0.12
CA ALA A 188 -16.26 18.40 1.15
C ALA A 188 -15.75 19.44 2.17
N SER A 189 -14.43 19.56 2.32
CA SER A 189 -13.82 20.50 3.26
C SER A 189 -14.18 21.97 2.92
N LEU A 190 -14.10 22.36 1.67
CA LEU A 190 -14.46 23.71 1.24
C LEU A 190 -15.96 23.97 1.36
N LYS A 191 -16.79 22.97 1.04
CA LYS A 191 -18.26 23.10 1.09
C LYS A 191 -18.78 23.22 2.53
N PHE A 192 -18.19 22.49 3.46
CA PHE A 192 -18.61 22.48 4.87
C PHE A 192 -17.76 23.42 5.76
N GLY A 193 -16.85 24.18 5.18
CA GLY A 193 -16.10 25.23 5.87
C GLY A 193 -14.98 24.75 6.77
N THR A 194 -14.47 23.53 6.56
CA THR A 194 -13.36 22.99 7.33
C THR A 194 -12.10 22.89 6.46
N THR A 195 -10.98 23.43 6.94
CA THR A 195 -9.69 23.40 6.21
C THR A 195 -8.53 23.17 7.18
N GLY A 196 -7.35 22.87 6.66
CA GLY A 196 -6.17 22.65 7.46
C GLY A 196 -6.19 21.28 8.15
N LYS A 197 -5.95 21.23 9.46
CA LYS A 197 -5.89 19.98 10.23
C LYS A 197 -7.24 19.30 10.39
N ASP A 198 -8.33 20.06 10.29
CA ASP A 198 -9.70 19.59 10.48
C ASP A 198 -10.41 19.32 9.15
N CYS A 199 -9.65 19.15 8.07
CA CYS A 199 -10.22 18.85 6.77
C CYS A 199 -10.91 17.48 6.74
N PHE A 200 -11.95 17.35 5.93
CA PHE A 200 -12.60 16.08 5.67
C PHE A 200 -11.68 15.16 4.86
N HIS A 201 -11.54 13.94 5.32
CA HIS A 201 -10.84 12.88 4.61
C HIS A 201 -11.87 11.96 3.96
N VAL A 202 -12.06 12.10 2.66
CA VAL A 202 -12.95 11.26 1.87
C VAL A 202 -12.11 10.27 1.07
N GLY A 203 -12.39 9.00 1.25
CA GLY A 203 -11.71 7.94 0.55
C GLY A 203 -12.65 6.78 0.28
N ARG A 204 -12.36 5.99 -0.73
CA ARG A 204 -13.20 4.89 -1.20
C ARG A 204 -13.52 3.88 -0.09
N VAL A 205 -12.53 3.50 0.69
CA VAL A 205 -12.69 2.50 1.77
C VAL A 205 -13.10 3.17 3.09
N ILE A 206 -12.38 4.21 3.49
CA ILE A 206 -12.61 4.85 4.80
C ILE A 206 -14.02 5.42 4.93
N THR A 207 -14.55 6.03 3.88
CA THR A 207 -15.91 6.61 3.90
C THR A 207 -16.97 5.54 4.07
N ALA A 208 -16.83 4.38 3.42
CA ALA A 208 -17.75 3.27 3.58
C ALA A 208 -17.72 2.71 5.02
N ILE A 209 -16.53 2.55 5.60
CA ILE A 209 -16.37 2.08 6.98
C ILE A 209 -17.03 3.08 7.97
N VAL A 210 -16.74 4.37 7.83
CA VAL A 210 -17.31 5.42 8.67
C VAL A 210 -18.85 5.44 8.55
N PHE A 211 -19.39 5.26 7.34
CA PHE A 211 -20.83 5.19 7.11
C PHE A 211 -21.47 3.98 7.84
N GLU A 212 -20.88 2.80 7.76
CA GLU A 212 -21.41 1.63 8.45
C GLU A 212 -21.33 1.77 9.97
N ILE A 213 -20.29 2.38 10.52
CA ILE A 213 -20.19 2.70 11.95
C ILE A 213 -21.29 3.69 12.34
N PHE A 214 -21.45 4.79 11.59
CA PHE A 214 -22.50 5.77 11.83
C PHE A 214 -23.90 5.14 11.80
N LYS A 215 -24.17 4.32 10.78
CA LYS A 215 -25.45 3.61 10.66
C LYS A 215 -25.72 2.72 11.87
N ARG A 216 -24.70 1.99 12.32
CA ARG A 216 -24.83 1.14 13.50
C ARG A 216 -25.08 1.94 14.77
N ASP A 217 -24.37 3.03 14.98
CA ASP A 217 -24.58 3.93 16.12
C ASP A 217 -25.97 4.53 16.10
N TYR A 218 -26.46 4.94 14.93
CA TYR A 218 -27.81 5.45 14.74
C TYR A 218 -28.88 4.39 15.08
N GLU A 219 -28.71 3.16 14.63
CA GLU A 219 -29.60 2.03 14.96
C GLU A 219 -29.62 1.77 16.47
N ILE A 220 -28.47 1.83 17.16
CA ILE A 220 -28.39 1.65 18.61
C ILE A 220 -29.10 2.79 19.35
N GLN A 221 -28.86 4.04 18.97
CA GLN A 221 -29.48 5.21 19.61
C GLN A 221 -31.01 5.25 19.43
N ASN A 222 -31.50 4.73 18.32
CA ASN A 222 -32.93 4.71 18.00
C ASN A 222 -33.56 3.32 18.19
N PHE A 223 -32.87 2.45 18.90
CA PHE A 223 -33.36 1.08 19.12
C PHE A 223 -34.60 1.08 20.00
N VAL A 224 -35.69 0.56 19.45
CA VAL A 224 -36.93 0.31 20.22
C VAL A 224 -37.04 -1.20 20.46
N PRO A 225 -36.94 -1.66 21.71
CA PRO A 225 -37.06 -3.07 22.04
C PRO A 225 -38.39 -3.63 21.56
N GLN A 226 -38.36 -4.71 20.83
CA GLN A 226 -39.55 -5.46 20.45
C GLN A 226 -39.52 -6.83 21.12
N PRO A 227 -40.60 -7.22 21.83
CA PRO A 227 -40.69 -8.55 22.40
C PRO A 227 -40.75 -9.60 21.28
N TYR A 228 -40.15 -10.74 21.53
CA TYR A 228 -40.24 -11.90 20.68
C TYR A 228 -40.39 -13.17 21.53
N PHE A 229 -40.92 -14.20 20.97
CA PHE A 229 -41.12 -15.51 21.61
C PHE A 229 -40.25 -16.56 20.92
N GLN A 230 -39.75 -17.50 21.70
CA GLN A 230 -39.01 -18.66 21.20
C GLN A 230 -39.41 -19.91 21.92
N ASN A 231 -39.43 -21.02 21.20
CA ASN A 231 -39.64 -22.32 21.81
C ASN A 231 -38.39 -22.78 22.52
N VAL A 232 -38.53 -23.15 23.80
CA VAL A 232 -37.50 -23.71 24.64
C VAL A 232 -37.90 -25.07 25.16
N SER A 233 -37.04 -26.08 24.99
CA SER A 233 -37.24 -27.40 25.55
C SER A 233 -37.23 -27.37 27.09
N LYS A 234 -38.18 -28.07 27.73
CA LYS A 234 -38.27 -28.18 29.20
C LYS A 234 -37.59 -29.43 29.75
N GLU A 235 -37.08 -30.35 28.91
CA GLU A 235 -36.55 -31.64 29.35
C GLU A 235 -35.02 -31.68 29.17
N GLY A 236 -34.28 -31.74 30.28
CA GLY A 236 -32.86 -32.09 30.42
C GLY A 236 -31.82 -31.26 29.69
N LEU A 237 -31.95 -31.04 28.38
CA LEU A 237 -31.13 -30.18 27.56
C LEU A 237 -31.91 -28.91 27.19
N THR A 238 -31.36 -27.75 27.49
CA THR A 238 -31.93 -26.46 27.07
C THR A 238 -31.69 -26.24 25.58
N LEU A 239 -32.66 -26.56 24.76
CA LEU A 239 -32.65 -26.30 23.32
C LEU A 239 -33.57 -25.13 23.03
N THR A 240 -33.03 -24.08 22.40
CA THR A 240 -33.79 -22.91 21.98
C THR A 240 -33.96 -22.94 20.46
N SER A 241 -35.18 -22.71 19.98
CA SER A 241 -35.40 -22.63 18.54
C SER A 241 -34.61 -21.48 17.92
N LYS A 242 -34.15 -21.68 16.69
CA LYS A 242 -33.52 -20.57 15.91
C LYS A 242 -34.58 -19.60 15.39
N THR A 243 -35.81 -20.02 15.30
CA THR A 243 -36.95 -19.22 14.83
C THR A 243 -37.49 -18.39 15.98
N THR A 244 -37.72 -17.12 15.76
CA THR A 244 -38.39 -16.21 16.66
C THR A 244 -39.80 -15.93 16.14
N PHE A 245 -40.75 -15.73 17.04
CA PHE A 245 -42.15 -15.47 16.74
C PHE A 245 -42.55 -14.12 17.30
N LYS A 246 -43.54 -13.47 16.70
CA LYS A 246 -44.02 -12.14 17.15
C LYS A 246 -45.03 -12.24 18.28
N THR A 247 -45.75 -13.34 18.39
CA THR A 247 -46.71 -13.60 19.43
C THR A 247 -46.44 -14.94 20.09
N GLU A 248 -46.94 -15.12 21.31
CA GLU A 248 -46.87 -16.40 22.04
C GLU A 248 -47.69 -17.51 21.33
N GLU A 249 -48.74 -17.12 20.65
CA GLU A 249 -49.63 -18.06 19.91
C GLU A 249 -48.95 -18.65 18.67
N GLU A 250 -47.98 -17.91 18.08
CA GLU A 250 -47.21 -18.39 16.94
C GLU A 250 -46.05 -19.30 17.36
N ALA A 251 -45.60 -19.20 18.63
CA ALA A 251 -44.50 -19.99 19.17
C ALA A 251 -44.95 -21.35 19.68
#